data_469be4cc759c5d83c96ae3093f6a52d9
#
_entry.id   469be4cc759c5d83c96ae3093f6a52d9
#
_cell.length_a   1.000
_cell.length_b   1.000
_cell.length_c   1.000
_cell.angle_alpha   90.00
_cell.angle_beta   90.00
_cell.angle_gamma   90.00
#
_symmetry.space_group_name_H-M   'P 1'
#
loop_
_entity.id
_entity.type
_entity.pdbx_description
1 polymer ?
#
loop_
_entity_poly.entity_id
_entity_poly.type
_entity_poly.pdbx_seq_one_letter_code
_entity_poly.pdbx_strand_id
1 'polypeptide(L)'
;MKKYVKYWKCGLICFAALFIMGAQETGCQMLDDPEGFFAEEADERLFYVMTIHEIVKYRRGSDFERMVPSFFGKTVCVNPSYFLHSKDIENIEVIKRVDNPDFYDLRLTLTDRGAKMWSAFAVTTRVDRKEMGILIDGMYYRSFRPPISHDPENRVFVVEGPFDPATAAGLMKNAKRNYRKWSVK
;
A
#
# COMPACT_ATOMS: atom_id res chain seq x y z
N MET A 1 21.49 -43.45 -49.77
CA MET A 1 20.80 -43.20 -48.49
C MET A 1 21.69 -43.04 -47.24
N LYS A 2 23.04 -42.99 -47.32
CA LYS A 2 23.94 -42.86 -46.13
C LYS A 2 24.39 -41.41 -45.81
N LYS A 3 24.12 -40.43 -46.69
CA LYS A 3 24.58 -39.04 -46.46
C LYS A 3 23.66 -38.16 -45.57
N TYR A 4 22.37 -38.47 -45.47
CA TYR A 4 21.41 -37.66 -44.70
C TYR A 4 21.41 -37.92 -43.19
N VAL A 5 21.91 -39.09 -42.76
CA VAL A 5 21.95 -39.44 -41.32
C VAL A 5 23.00 -38.62 -40.53
N LYS A 6 24.05 -38.14 -41.23
CA LYS A 6 25.15 -37.40 -40.62
C LYS A 6 24.75 -35.95 -40.21
N TYR A 7 23.84 -35.35 -40.97
CA TYR A 7 23.35 -33.97 -40.66
C TYR A 7 22.28 -33.95 -39.61
N TRP A 8 21.51 -35.03 -39.47
CA TRP A 8 20.46 -35.09 -38.42
C TRP A 8 21.03 -35.20 -37.00
N LYS A 9 22.18 -35.87 -36.87
CA LYS A 9 22.86 -35.94 -35.55
C LYS A 9 23.47 -34.60 -35.12
N CYS A 10 23.98 -33.79 -36.07
CA CYS A 10 24.49 -32.45 -35.77
C CYS A 10 23.35 -31.48 -35.41
N GLY A 11 22.20 -31.54 -36.10
CA GLY A 11 21.03 -30.71 -35.82
C GLY A 11 20.45 -30.98 -34.42
N LEU A 12 20.40 -32.23 -33.98
CA LEU A 12 19.88 -32.61 -32.66
C LEU A 12 20.79 -32.16 -31.52
N ILE A 13 22.11 -32.18 -31.73
CA ILE A 13 23.09 -31.71 -30.74
C ILE A 13 23.04 -30.18 -30.59
N CYS A 14 22.89 -29.45 -31.73
CA CYS A 14 22.72 -27.99 -31.64
C CYS A 14 21.39 -27.55 -31.01
N PHE A 15 20.32 -28.32 -31.22
CA PHE A 15 19.03 -28.02 -30.56
C PHE A 15 19.07 -28.32 -29.03
N ALA A 16 19.76 -29.37 -28.61
CA ALA A 16 19.97 -29.67 -27.21
C ALA A 16 20.89 -28.62 -26.52
N ALA A 17 21.91 -28.12 -27.23
CA ALA A 17 22.79 -27.07 -26.71
C ALA A 17 22.08 -25.71 -26.57
N LEU A 18 21.15 -25.36 -27.48
CA LEU A 18 20.35 -24.15 -27.38
C LEU A 18 19.31 -24.20 -26.24
N PHE A 19 18.77 -25.39 -25.91
CA PHE A 19 17.87 -25.56 -24.75
C PHE A 19 18.60 -25.48 -23.42
N ILE A 20 19.88 -25.85 -23.37
CA ILE A 20 20.70 -25.78 -22.17
C ILE A 20 21.15 -24.34 -21.89
N MET A 21 21.41 -23.52 -22.93
CA MET A 21 21.81 -22.12 -22.77
C MET A 21 20.66 -21.18 -22.41
N GLY A 22 19.40 -21.53 -22.74
CA GLY A 22 18.23 -20.72 -22.39
C GLY A 22 17.68 -20.92 -20.98
N ALA A 23 18.13 -21.95 -20.27
CA ALA A 23 17.63 -22.30 -18.95
C ALA A 23 18.56 -21.85 -17.77
N GLN A 24 19.66 -21.15 -18.08
CA GLN A 24 20.70 -20.91 -17.08
C GLN A 24 20.56 -19.64 -16.25
N GLU A 25 19.71 -18.69 -16.61
CA GLU A 25 19.71 -17.42 -15.84
C GLU A 25 18.62 -17.33 -14.77
N THR A 26 17.56 -18.11 -14.81
CA THR A 26 16.50 -18.05 -13.81
C THR A 26 16.39 -19.27 -12.89
N GLY A 27 16.92 -20.42 -13.33
CA GLY A 27 16.81 -21.67 -12.55
C GLY A 27 17.93 -21.88 -11.51
N CYS A 28 19.10 -21.29 -11.74
CA CYS A 28 20.25 -21.50 -10.85
C CYS A 28 20.17 -20.69 -9.56
N GLN A 29 19.63 -19.47 -9.60
CA GLN A 29 19.49 -18.65 -8.38
C GLN A 29 18.57 -19.28 -7.34
N MET A 30 17.50 -19.96 -7.79
CA MET A 30 16.56 -20.62 -6.87
C MET A 30 17.17 -21.86 -6.17
N LEU A 31 18.17 -22.50 -6.78
CA LEU A 31 18.85 -23.66 -6.21
C LEU A 31 20.03 -23.29 -5.31
N ASP A 32 20.71 -22.17 -5.61
CA ASP A 32 21.89 -21.73 -4.88
C ASP A 32 21.55 -20.90 -3.62
N ASP A 33 20.46 -20.14 -3.64
CA ASP A 33 19.98 -19.39 -2.48
C ASP A 33 18.44 -19.30 -2.49
N PRO A 34 17.74 -20.37 -2.06
CA PRO A 34 16.27 -20.35 -2.00
C PRO A 34 15.75 -19.31 -1.00
N GLU A 35 16.47 -19.05 0.09
CA GLU A 35 16.06 -18.05 1.09
C GLU A 35 16.17 -16.63 0.53
N GLY A 36 17.23 -16.32 -0.23
CA GLY A 36 17.40 -15.03 -0.90
C GLY A 36 16.36 -14.79 -1.98
N PHE A 37 16.03 -15.81 -2.79
CA PHE A 37 15.00 -15.70 -3.81
C PHE A 37 13.61 -15.38 -3.23
N PHE A 38 13.21 -16.09 -2.18
CA PHE A 38 11.95 -15.82 -1.49
C PHE A 38 11.99 -14.52 -0.67
N ALA A 39 13.17 -14.10 -0.20
CA ALA A 39 13.34 -12.83 0.50
C ALA A 39 13.16 -11.62 -0.44
N GLU A 40 13.68 -11.68 -1.68
CA GLU A 40 13.45 -10.64 -2.69
C GLU A 40 11.97 -10.52 -3.05
N GLU A 41 11.27 -11.63 -3.28
CA GLU A 41 9.83 -11.62 -3.57
C GLU A 41 9.00 -11.16 -2.36
N ALA A 42 9.39 -11.55 -1.14
CA ALA A 42 8.77 -11.08 0.09
C ALA A 42 9.04 -9.58 0.32
N ASP A 43 10.20 -9.06 -0.10
CA ASP A 43 10.54 -7.64 0.00
C ASP A 43 9.78 -6.78 -1.02
N GLU A 44 9.24 -7.36 -2.07
CA GLU A 44 8.39 -6.64 -3.04
C GLU A 44 6.98 -6.34 -2.53
N ARG A 45 6.45 -7.12 -1.59
CA ARG A 45 5.11 -6.90 -1.05
C ARG A 45 5.08 -5.69 -0.12
N LEU A 46 4.15 -4.79 -0.39
CA LEU A 46 3.86 -3.67 0.48
C LEU A 46 2.87 -4.12 1.56
N PHE A 47 3.19 -3.80 2.82
CA PHE A 47 2.34 -4.08 3.96
C PHE A 47 1.97 -2.78 4.67
N TYR A 48 0.83 -2.76 5.34
CA TYR A 48 0.33 -1.60 6.04
C TYR A 48 0.19 -0.38 5.13
N VAL A 49 -0.29 -0.60 3.90
CA VAL A 49 -0.60 0.49 2.97
C VAL A 49 -1.84 1.21 3.46
N MET A 50 -1.68 2.45 3.89
CA MET A 50 -2.77 3.28 4.37
C MET A 50 -3.36 4.10 3.24
N THR A 51 -4.69 4.10 3.14
CA THR A 51 -5.45 5.00 2.25
C THR A 51 -6.61 5.62 3.02
N ILE A 52 -6.98 6.84 2.63
CA ILE A 52 -8.10 7.55 3.22
C ILE A 52 -9.15 7.80 2.15
N HIS A 53 -10.37 7.37 2.43
CA HIS A 53 -11.51 7.44 1.52
C HIS A 53 -12.70 8.13 2.18
N GLU A 54 -13.57 8.72 1.37
CA GLU A 54 -14.88 9.19 1.83
C GLU A 54 -15.80 7.99 2.09
N ILE A 55 -16.47 7.96 3.24
CA ILE A 55 -17.50 6.97 3.55
C ILE A 55 -18.80 7.41 2.89
N VAL A 56 -19.40 6.52 2.12
CA VAL A 56 -20.65 6.76 1.42
C VAL A 56 -21.81 6.23 2.24
N LYS A 57 -22.66 7.12 2.73
CA LYS A 57 -23.85 6.75 3.53
C LYS A 57 -25.01 6.23 2.68
N TYR A 58 -25.18 6.81 1.49
CA TYR A 58 -26.27 6.47 0.58
C TYR A 58 -25.68 5.98 -0.74
N ARG A 59 -25.86 4.71 -1.03
CA ARG A 59 -25.35 4.08 -2.24
C ARG A 59 -26.06 4.61 -3.48
N ARG A 60 -25.28 4.98 -4.50
CA ARG A 60 -25.75 5.41 -5.82
C ARG A 60 -25.63 4.33 -6.89
N GLY A 61 -24.79 3.33 -6.66
CA GLY A 61 -24.58 2.20 -7.56
C GLY A 61 -23.15 1.67 -7.50
N SER A 62 -22.94 0.44 -7.99
CA SER A 62 -21.63 -0.24 -7.97
C SER A 62 -20.55 0.48 -8.76
N ASP A 63 -20.92 1.32 -9.72
CA ASP A 63 -19.98 2.06 -10.56
C ASP A 63 -19.37 3.27 -9.85
N PHE A 64 -20.01 3.73 -8.77
CA PHE A 64 -19.62 4.92 -8.03
C PHE A 64 -19.02 4.63 -6.66
N GLU A 65 -19.29 3.44 -6.11
CA GLU A 65 -18.87 3.09 -4.75
C GLU A 65 -18.30 1.67 -4.69
N ARG A 66 -17.37 1.51 -3.76
CA ARG A 66 -16.74 0.21 -3.48
C ARG A 66 -17.12 -0.28 -2.09
N MET A 67 -17.55 -1.54 -2.01
CA MET A 67 -17.71 -2.22 -0.73
C MET A 67 -16.38 -2.78 -0.28
N VAL A 68 -15.95 -2.40 0.91
CA VAL A 68 -14.70 -2.89 1.51
C VAL A 68 -15.00 -3.65 2.80
N PRO A 69 -14.32 -4.78 3.03
CA PRO A 69 -14.44 -5.50 4.30
C PRO A 69 -13.83 -4.68 5.44
N SER A 70 -14.39 -4.81 6.63
CA SER A 70 -13.84 -4.25 7.85
C SER A 70 -13.14 -5.34 8.66
N PHE A 71 -12.13 -4.96 9.42
CA PHE A 71 -11.51 -5.82 10.42
C PHE A 71 -12.50 -6.41 11.44
N PHE A 72 -13.66 -5.79 11.59
CA PHE A 72 -14.73 -6.22 12.51
C PHE A 72 -15.85 -7.02 11.85
N GLY A 73 -15.61 -7.57 10.65
CA GLY A 73 -16.55 -8.45 9.95
C GLY A 73 -17.73 -7.76 9.27
N LYS A 74 -17.82 -6.42 9.30
CA LYS A 74 -18.82 -5.63 8.57
C LYS A 74 -18.24 -5.13 7.25
N THR A 75 -19.08 -4.81 6.29
CA THR A 75 -18.68 -4.14 5.06
C THR A 75 -19.03 -2.66 5.14
N VAL A 76 -18.15 -1.80 4.63
CA VAL A 76 -18.33 -0.36 4.57
C VAL A 76 -18.29 0.09 3.12
N CYS A 77 -19.18 1.00 2.75
CA CYS A 77 -19.21 1.57 1.41
C CYS A 77 -18.34 2.82 1.36
N VAL A 78 -17.39 2.86 0.45
CA VAL A 78 -16.45 3.97 0.31
C VAL A 78 -16.39 4.46 -1.13
N ASN A 79 -16.03 5.73 -1.31
CA ASN A 79 -15.68 6.27 -2.62
C ASN A 79 -14.40 5.56 -3.11
N PRO A 80 -14.36 4.99 -4.33
CA PRO A 80 -13.16 4.33 -4.87
C PRO A 80 -11.93 5.24 -4.93
N SER A 81 -12.16 6.54 -5.16
CA SER A 81 -11.09 7.54 -5.17
C SER A 81 -10.62 7.83 -3.74
N TYR A 82 -9.33 7.68 -3.51
CA TYR A 82 -8.73 8.05 -2.23
C TYR A 82 -8.33 9.53 -2.20
N PHE A 83 -8.44 10.13 -1.03
CA PHE A 83 -7.91 11.47 -0.78
C PHE A 83 -6.43 11.45 -0.44
N LEU A 84 -6.01 10.49 0.38
CA LEU A 84 -4.62 10.29 0.77
C LEU A 84 -4.24 8.84 0.57
N HIS A 85 -3.00 8.61 0.18
CA HIS A 85 -2.41 7.28 0.02
C HIS A 85 -1.03 7.25 0.66
N SER A 86 -0.52 6.08 1.05
CA SER A 86 0.82 5.90 1.61
C SER A 86 1.95 6.52 0.77
N LYS A 87 1.76 6.70 -0.54
CA LYS A 87 2.71 7.41 -1.42
C LYS A 87 2.83 8.91 -1.11
N ASP A 88 1.84 9.48 -0.45
CA ASP A 88 1.80 10.89 -0.05
C ASP A 88 2.26 11.08 1.41
N ILE A 89 2.69 10.00 2.09
CA ILE A 89 3.10 9.97 3.49
C ILE A 89 4.59 9.61 3.56
N GLU A 90 5.43 10.59 3.87
CA GLU A 90 6.89 10.41 3.97
C GLU A 90 7.30 9.69 5.26
N ASN A 91 6.60 9.98 6.36
CA ASN A 91 6.88 9.40 7.66
C ASN A 91 5.61 9.27 8.51
N ILE A 92 5.61 8.28 9.39
CA ILE A 92 4.57 8.10 10.42
C ILE A 92 5.29 7.97 11.77
N GLU A 93 4.87 8.79 12.73
CA GLU A 93 5.28 8.68 14.12
C GLU A 93 4.08 8.29 14.97
N VAL A 94 4.32 7.48 15.98
CA VAL A 94 3.30 6.98 16.89
C VAL A 94 3.32 7.80 18.16
N ILE A 95 2.17 8.38 18.53
CA ILE A 95 2.01 9.20 19.73
C ILE A 95 1.10 8.45 20.71
N LYS A 96 1.56 8.28 21.94
CA LYS A 96 0.75 7.68 22.98
C LYS A 96 -0.40 8.59 23.37
N ARG A 97 -1.60 8.04 23.46
CA ARG A 97 -2.77 8.83 23.88
C ARG A 97 -2.71 9.12 25.38
N VAL A 98 -3.17 10.31 25.77
CA VAL A 98 -3.24 10.73 27.18
C VAL A 98 -4.44 10.12 27.87
N ASP A 99 -5.57 10.06 27.16
CA ASP A 99 -6.85 9.55 27.67
C ASP A 99 -6.89 8.01 27.77
N ASN A 100 -6.14 7.31 26.92
CA ASN A 100 -6.04 5.85 26.94
C ASN A 100 -4.65 5.41 26.48
N PRO A 101 -3.72 5.12 27.42
CA PRO A 101 -2.33 4.80 27.12
C PRO A 101 -2.11 3.47 26.37
N ASP A 102 -3.15 2.63 26.25
CA ASP A 102 -3.10 1.38 25.48
C ASP A 102 -3.26 1.61 23.97
N PHE A 103 -3.64 2.83 23.57
CA PHE A 103 -3.86 3.20 22.19
C PHE A 103 -2.99 4.39 21.79
N TYR A 104 -2.94 4.61 20.48
CA TYR A 104 -2.06 5.57 19.85
C TYR A 104 -2.80 6.51 18.90
N ASP A 105 -2.24 7.70 18.72
CA ASP A 105 -2.50 8.61 17.63
C ASP A 105 -1.34 8.51 16.63
N LEU A 106 -1.57 8.92 15.39
CA LEU A 106 -0.53 8.93 14.35
C LEU A 106 -0.20 10.36 13.96
N ARG A 107 1.09 10.71 13.99
CA ARG A 107 1.61 11.94 13.40
C ARG A 107 2.15 11.62 12.02
N LEU A 108 1.52 12.18 10.99
CA LEU A 108 1.89 11.98 9.61
C LEU A 108 2.74 13.16 9.12
N THR A 109 3.87 12.87 8.50
CA THR A 109 4.61 13.84 7.68
C THR A 109 4.23 13.57 6.23
N LEU A 110 3.57 14.53 5.60
CA LEU A 110 3.06 14.39 4.24
C LEU A 110 4.00 15.03 3.21
N THR A 111 3.91 14.57 1.98
CA THR A 111 4.47 15.30 0.83
C THR A 111 3.73 16.62 0.63
N ASP A 112 4.27 17.53 -0.18
CA ASP A 112 3.59 18.79 -0.52
C ASP A 112 2.22 18.55 -1.16
N ARG A 113 2.13 17.51 -2.02
CA ARG A 113 0.85 17.07 -2.60
C ARG A 113 -0.09 16.56 -1.52
N GLY A 114 0.39 15.70 -0.62
CA GLY A 114 -0.38 15.14 0.47
C GLY A 114 -0.93 16.23 1.41
N ALA A 115 -0.12 17.24 1.75
CA ALA A 115 -0.53 18.36 2.58
C ALA A 115 -1.63 19.21 1.93
N LYS A 116 -1.50 19.51 0.63
CA LYS A 116 -2.55 20.22 -0.14
C LYS A 116 -3.85 19.41 -0.19
N MET A 117 -3.75 18.10 -0.45
CA MET A 117 -4.92 17.20 -0.44
C MET A 117 -5.56 17.14 0.94
N TRP A 118 -4.77 17.03 2.01
CA TRP A 118 -5.28 17.05 3.38
C TRP A 118 -6.05 18.32 3.69
N SER A 119 -5.49 19.48 3.39
CA SER A 119 -6.14 20.75 3.63
C SER A 119 -7.45 20.87 2.86
N ALA A 120 -7.48 20.46 1.59
CA ALA A 120 -8.68 20.49 0.76
C ALA A 120 -9.79 19.59 1.33
N PHE A 121 -9.48 18.36 1.73
CA PHE A 121 -10.53 17.47 2.24
C PHE A 121 -10.95 17.80 3.68
N ALA A 122 -10.07 18.39 4.51
CA ALA A 122 -10.44 18.87 5.83
C ALA A 122 -11.53 19.95 5.76
N VAL A 123 -11.41 20.88 4.80
CA VAL A 123 -12.44 21.87 4.53
C VAL A 123 -13.72 21.23 4.02
N THR A 124 -13.62 20.33 3.03
CA THR A 124 -14.78 19.65 2.43
C THR A 124 -15.54 18.82 3.47
N THR A 125 -14.83 18.05 4.31
CA THR A 125 -15.46 17.24 5.36
C THR A 125 -16.20 18.08 6.38
N ARG A 126 -15.71 19.28 6.67
CA ARG A 126 -16.40 20.17 7.60
C ARG A 126 -17.66 20.76 7.01
N VAL A 127 -17.59 21.27 5.78
CA VAL A 127 -18.71 21.91 5.08
C VAL A 127 -19.81 20.89 4.81
N ASP A 128 -19.47 19.74 4.26
CA ASP A 128 -20.42 18.71 3.83
C ASP A 128 -20.76 17.71 4.91
N ARG A 129 -20.15 17.82 6.10
CA ARG A 129 -20.27 16.85 7.21
C ARG A 129 -19.96 15.41 6.79
N LYS A 130 -19.03 15.24 5.86
CA LYS A 130 -18.59 13.94 5.37
C LYS A 130 -17.75 13.23 6.42
N GLU A 131 -17.79 11.93 6.38
CA GLU A 131 -17.00 11.06 7.24
C GLU A 131 -15.93 10.37 6.41
N MET A 132 -14.70 10.32 6.93
CA MET A 132 -13.57 9.72 6.24
C MET A 132 -13.24 8.37 6.86
N GLY A 133 -12.93 7.40 6.02
CA GLY A 133 -12.52 6.06 6.42
C GLY A 133 -11.04 5.84 6.15
N ILE A 134 -10.35 5.29 7.14
CA ILE A 134 -8.98 4.79 7.00
C ILE A 134 -9.06 3.33 6.59
N LEU A 135 -8.43 3.01 5.48
CA LEU A 135 -8.23 1.64 5.03
C LEU A 135 -6.75 1.28 5.17
N ILE A 136 -6.50 0.07 5.65
CA ILE A 136 -5.16 -0.51 5.74
C ILE A 136 -5.17 -1.79 4.93
N ASP A 137 -4.28 -1.90 3.96
CA ASP A 137 -4.20 -3.02 3.01
C ASP A 137 -5.56 -3.33 2.33
N GLY A 138 -6.35 -2.27 2.05
CA GLY A 138 -7.66 -2.37 1.43
C GLY A 138 -8.80 -2.77 2.35
N MET A 139 -8.55 -2.97 3.64
CA MET A 139 -9.55 -3.26 4.66
C MET A 139 -9.90 -2.00 5.46
N TYR A 140 -11.17 -1.76 5.69
CA TYR A 140 -11.62 -0.65 6.52
C TYR A 140 -11.21 -0.88 7.98
N TYR A 141 -10.45 0.08 8.51
CA TYR A 141 -10.01 0.06 9.90
C TYR A 141 -10.93 0.89 10.81
N ARG A 142 -11.12 2.18 10.49
CA ARG A 142 -11.96 3.09 11.26
C ARG A 142 -12.33 4.34 10.49
N SER A 143 -13.35 5.04 10.95
CA SER A 143 -13.64 6.40 10.51
C SER A 143 -13.00 7.46 11.43
N PHE A 144 -12.79 8.62 10.87
CA PHE A 144 -12.34 9.81 11.59
C PHE A 144 -12.82 11.08 10.91
N ARG A 145 -12.72 12.20 11.59
CA ARG A 145 -12.92 13.53 11.03
C ARG A 145 -11.61 14.29 11.12
N PRO A 146 -11.05 14.71 10.00
CA PRO A 146 -9.79 15.42 10.01
C PRO A 146 -9.94 16.77 10.70
N PRO A 147 -8.99 17.16 11.56
CA PRO A 147 -8.93 18.50 12.08
C PRO A 147 -8.72 19.49 10.94
N ILE A 148 -9.25 20.70 11.11
CA ILE A 148 -9.07 21.74 10.11
C ILE A 148 -7.65 22.25 10.21
N SER A 149 -6.91 22.09 9.13
CA SER A 149 -5.67 22.80 8.91
C SER A 149 -5.87 23.74 7.75
N HIS A 150 -5.59 25.01 7.96
CA HIS A 150 -5.66 26.03 6.91
C HIS A 150 -4.29 26.35 6.33
N ASP A 151 -3.25 25.75 6.86
CA ASP A 151 -1.88 25.98 6.43
C ASP A 151 -1.44 24.87 5.47
N PRO A 152 -1.47 25.10 4.14
CA PRO A 152 -1.02 24.10 3.17
C PRO A 152 0.51 23.89 3.19
N GLU A 153 1.27 24.78 3.83
CA GLU A 153 2.72 24.63 4.01
C GLU A 153 3.04 23.74 5.21
N ASN A 154 2.09 23.57 6.14
CA ASN A 154 2.24 22.61 7.23
C ASN A 154 2.10 21.18 6.70
N ARG A 155 3.21 20.46 6.71
CA ARG A 155 3.30 19.07 6.23
C ARG A 155 3.08 18.03 7.32
N VAL A 156 2.89 18.44 8.56
CA VAL A 156 2.74 17.56 9.72
C VAL A 156 1.31 17.61 10.25
N PHE A 157 0.65 16.46 10.24
CA PHE A 157 -0.75 16.32 10.64
C PHE A 157 -0.93 15.18 11.63
N VAL A 158 -1.86 15.34 12.56
CA VAL A 158 -2.21 14.29 13.53
C VAL A 158 -3.53 13.66 13.15
N VAL A 159 -3.54 12.34 13.06
CA VAL A 159 -4.75 11.52 12.95
C VAL A 159 -5.03 10.94 14.33
N GLU A 160 -6.10 11.42 14.94
CA GLU A 160 -6.52 10.95 16.26
C GLU A 160 -6.94 9.49 16.19
N GLY A 161 -6.44 8.69 17.16
CA GLY A 161 -6.78 7.27 17.33
C GLY A 161 -8.19 7.07 17.91
N PRO A 162 -8.48 5.91 18.44
CA PRO A 162 -7.51 4.89 18.92
C PRO A 162 -6.97 3.99 17.83
N PHE A 163 -5.65 3.90 17.70
CA PHE A 163 -4.97 2.85 16.95
C PHE A 163 -4.42 1.82 17.92
N ASP A 164 -4.62 0.54 17.64
CA ASP A 164 -4.02 -0.52 18.44
C ASP A 164 -2.50 -0.58 18.26
N PRO A 165 -1.75 -1.12 19.24
CA PRO A 165 -0.28 -1.12 19.21
C PRO A 165 0.31 -1.80 17.98
N ALA A 166 -0.27 -2.92 17.55
CA ALA A 166 0.26 -3.70 16.42
C ALA A 166 0.09 -2.94 15.10
N THR A 167 -1.10 -2.37 14.89
CA THR A 167 -1.39 -1.55 13.69
C THR A 167 -0.55 -0.29 13.66
N ALA A 168 -0.44 0.43 14.78
CA ALA A 168 0.37 1.65 14.86
C ALA A 168 1.85 1.36 14.56
N ALA A 169 2.42 0.32 15.18
CA ALA A 169 3.80 -0.10 14.93
C ALA A 169 4.02 -0.55 13.47
N GLY A 170 3.07 -1.30 12.92
CA GLY A 170 3.12 -1.76 11.54
C GLY A 170 3.11 -0.60 10.53
N LEU A 171 2.24 0.37 10.71
CA LEU A 171 2.18 1.59 9.89
C LEU A 171 3.48 2.39 9.98
N MET A 172 4.00 2.63 11.19
CA MET A 172 5.25 3.35 11.41
C MET A 172 6.44 2.65 10.74
N LYS A 173 6.59 1.34 10.94
CA LYS A 173 7.69 0.55 10.39
C LYS A 173 7.70 0.56 8.85
N ASN A 174 6.54 0.51 8.23
CA ASN A 174 6.42 0.37 6.78
C ASN A 174 6.25 1.71 6.03
N ALA A 175 6.02 2.84 6.72
CA ALA A 175 5.74 4.13 6.09
C ALA A 175 6.80 4.54 5.06
N LYS A 176 8.06 4.59 5.45
CA LYS A 176 9.18 5.01 4.57
C LYS A 176 9.37 4.05 3.38
N ARG A 177 9.17 2.75 3.60
CA ARG A 177 9.26 1.75 2.53
C ARG A 177 8.13 1.94 1.52
N ASN A 178 6.89 2.06 1.99
CA ASN A 178 5.73 2.29 1.16
C ASN A 178 5.89 3.59 0.35
N TYR A 179 6.34 4.68 0.99
CA TYR A 179 6.62 5.93 0.31
C TYR A 179 7.64 5.77 -0.82
N ARG A 180 8.81 5.17 -0.53
CA ARG A 180 9.89 4.99 -1.53
C ARG A 180 9.43 4.18 -2.72
N LYS A 181 8.76 3.05 -2.50
CA LYS A 181 8.29 2.17 -3.60
C LYS A 181 7.36 2.90 -4.58
N TRP A 182 6.58 3.87 -4.10
CA TRP A 182 5.65 4.66 -4.92
C TRP A 182 6.24 5.97 -5.46
N SER A 183 7.34 6.45 -4.89
CA SER A 183 7.97 7.72 -5.28
C SER A 183 9.01 7.56 -6.40
N VAL A 184 9.51 6.33 -6.61
CA VAL A 184 10.54 5.99 -7.61
C VAL A 184 9.89 5.57 -8.93
N LYS A 185 8.96 6.36 -9.45
CA LYS A 185 8.44 6.18 -10.82
C LYS A 185 8.59 7.45 -11.63
#